data_79607f61926e531241984d98f036876f
#
_entry.id   79607f61926e531241984d98f036876f
#
_cell.length_a   1.000
_cell.length_b   1.000
_cell.length_c   1.000
_cell.angle_alpha   90.00
_cell.angle_beta   90.00
_cell.angle_gamma   90.00
#
_symmetry.space_group_name_H-M   'P 1'
#
loop_
_entity.id
_entity.type
_entity.pdbx_description
1 polymer ?
#
loop_
_entity_poly.entity_id
_entity_poly.type
_entity_poly.pdbx_seq_one_letter_code
_entity_poly.pdbx_strand_id
1 'polypeptide(L)'
;MKQVSAVDVIGVIEMLDISNFPWAEFSYVENRNQLIIDNLSLKRKKRSKGSHRYEIELATIDMNMDLGRDIKAQLSNAHDDLIRYVHPRLSYTRGVEPAQGIKSNNRYAAGLRDIAFTSAGVWQLKSGDILTFANHTKVYEVVGDTSIKSGVSVIRLTNSLQQAVLSGEIITVNGVAWTLVSDSIIEVSTEAVENQDITIILNVVEDL
;
A
#
# COMPACT_ATOMS: atom_id res chain seq x y z
N MET A 1 -14.62 -23.82 10.54
CA MET A 1 -13.58 -23.82 9.49
C MET A 1 -14.15 -23.11 8.27
N LYS A 2 -13.81 -21.84 8.06
CA LYS A 2 -14.16 -21.12 6.82
C LYS A 2 -12.96 -21.21 5.91
N GLN A 3 -13.15 -21.81 4.76
CA GLN A 3 -12.18 -21.87 3.68
C GLN A 3 -11.82 -20.45 3.25
N VAL A 4 -10.55 -20.09 3.35
CA VAL A 4 -9.99 -18.90 2.70
C VAL A 4 -9.71 -19.32 1.26
N SER A 5 -10.59 -18.94 0.36
CA SER A 5 -10.39 -19.10 -1.08
C SER A 5 -10.76 -17.79 -1.72
N ALA A 6 -9.78 -17.09 -2.22
CA ALA A 6 -9.98 -16.12 -3.28
C ALA A 6 -8.73 -16.12 -4.15
N VAL A 7 -8.78 -16.93 -5.19
CA VAL A 7 -7.87 -16.82 -6.32
C VAL A 7 -8.57 -15.96 -7.36
N ASP A 8 -8.21 -14.69 -7.44
CA ASP A 8 -8.58 -13.86 -8.58
C ASP A 8 -7.55 -14.05 -9.69
N VAL A 9 -7.95 -14.78 -10.70
CA VAL A 9 -7.13 -15.09 -11.88
C VAL A 9 -7.24 -13.95 -12.88
N ILE A 10 -6.29 -13.03 -12.84
CA ILE A 10 -5.97 -12.22 -14.01
C ILE A 10 -4.51 -12.50 -14.34
N GLY A 11 -4.29 -13.43 -15.29
CA GLY A 11 -2.95 -13.79 -15.78
C GLY A 11 -2.03 -14.30 -14.68
N VAL A 12 -2.36 -15.44 -14.10
CA VAL A 12 -1.53 -16.32 -13.23
C VAL A 12 -0.33 -15.63 -12.55
N ILE A 13 -0.58 -14.65 -11.72
CA ILE A 13 0.31 -14.32 -10.61
C ILE A 13 -0.50 -14.74 -9.37
N GLU A 14 -0.11 -15.81 -8.72
CA GLU A 14 -0.67 -16.17 -7.43
C GLU A 14 -0.29 -15.07 -6.45
N MET A 15 -1.29 -14.46 -5.81
CA MET A 15 -1.11 -13.39 -4.84
C MET A 15 -1.66 -13.87 -3.50
N LEU A 16 -0.82 -13.88 -2.48
CA LEU A 16 -1.26 -14.22 -1.12
C LEU A 16 -1.94 -13.01 -0.46
N ASP A 17 -3.21 -13.12 -0.12
CA ASP A 17 -3.91 -12.08 0.64
C ASP A 17 -3.75 -12.33 2.15
N ILE A 18 -2.95 -11.47 2.80
CA ILE A 18 -2.68 -11.53 4.23
C ILE A 18 -3.53 -10.56 5.06
N SER A 19 -4.52 -9.89 4.46
CA SER A 19 -5.34 -8.88 5.14
C SER A 19 -6.11 -9.41 6.34
N ASN A 20 -6.39 -10.71 6.36
CA ASN A 20 -7.16 -11.37 7.43
C ASN A 20 -6.28 -12.08 8.48
N PHE A 21 -4.96 -11.97 8.39
CA PHE A 21 -4.07 -12.53 9.41
C PHE A 21 -4.17 -11.70 10.69
N PRO A 22 -3.89 -12.27 11.85
CA PRO A 22 -4.07 -11.61 13.15
C PRO A 22 -2.93 -10.63 13.45
N TRP A 23 -2.79 -9.58 12.65
CA TRP A 23 -1.78 -8.55 12.84
C TRP A 23 -2.10 -7.67 14.05
N ALA A 24 -1.12 -7.52 14.95
CA ALA A 24 -1.18 -6.63 16.11
C ALA A 24 -0.52 -5.29 15.83
N GLU A 25 0.61 -5.33 15.12
CA GLU A 25 1.42 -4.16 14.84
C GLU A 25 1.59 -3.97 13.34
N PHE A 26 1.58 -2.71 12.93
CA PHE A 26 1.86 -2.28 11.58
C PHE A 26 2.72 -1.02 11.66
N SER A 27 3.89 -1.09 11.10
CA SER A 27 4.73 0.08 10.90
C SER A 27 5.15 0.20 9.44
N TYR A 28 5.36 1.42 8.99
CA TYR A 28 5.88 1.64 7.65
C TYR A 28 6.84 2.82 7.60
N VAL A 29 7.83 2.71 6.74
CA VAL A 29 8.79 3.77 6.45
C VAL A 29 8.76 4.07 4.97
N GLU A 30 8.62 5.35 4.64
CA GLU A 30 8.73 5.80 3.25
C GLU A 30 10.21 5.97 2.88
N ASN A 31 10.72 5.08 2.06
CA ASN A 31 12.08 5.18 1.56
C ASN A 31 12.10 6.04 0.29
N ARG A 32 12.67 7.24 0.40
CA ARG A 32 12.81 8.21 -0.70
C ARG A 32 14.20 8.13 -1.28
N ASN A 33 14.34 7.64 -2.48
CA ASN A 33 15.61 7.62 -3.18
C ASN A 33 16.02 9.06 -3.54
N GLN A 34 17.00 9.60 -2.81
CA GLN A 34 17.48 10.98 -2.98
C GLN A 34 18.97 10.99 -3.33
N LEU A 35 19.33 11.76 -4.33
CA LEU A 35 20.72 12.12 -4.58
C LEU A 35 21.05 13.36 -3.74
N ILE A 36 21.98 13.22 -2.80
CA ILE A 36 22.51 14.33 -2.02
C ILE A 36 23.89 14.66 -2.55
N ILE A 37 24.07 15.88 -3.04
CA ILE A 37 25.36 16.38 -3.54
C ILE A 37 25.78 17.52 -2.62
N ASP A 38 26.88 17.31 -1.91
CA ASP A 38 27.54 18.37 -1.17
C ASP A 38 28.61 18.99 -2.08
N ASN A 39 28.51 20.27 -2.35
CA ASN A 39 29.43 21.00 -3.17
C ASN A 39 30.51 21.64 -2.26
N LEU A 40 31.72 21.93 -2.82
CA LEU A 40 32.81 22.55 -2.11
C LEU A 40 32.47 23.88 -1.39
N SER A 41 31.37 24.53 -1.79
CA SER A 41 30.87 25.73 -1.13
C SER A 41 29.91 25.43 0.03
N LEU A 42 29.86 24.21 0.56
CA LEU A 42 28.97 23.72 1.63
C LEU A 42 27.47 23.85 1.32
N LYS A 43 27.12 24.08 0.07
CA LYS A 43 25.70 24.09 -0.35
C LYS A 43 25.25 22.68 -0.69
N ARG A 44 24.38 22.13 0.16
CA ARG A 44 23.75 20.84 -0.06
C ARG A 44 22.63 20.96 -1.08
N LYS A 45 22.72 20.23 -2.18
CA LYS A 45 21.64 20.05 -3.15
C LYS A 45 21.03 18.67 -2.97
N LYS A 46 19.72 18.62 -2.75
CA LYS A 46 18.94 17.37 -2.75
C LYS A 46 18.17 17.28 -4.05
N ARG A 47 18.29 16.17 -4.75
CA ARG A 47 17.48 15.86 -5.93
C ARG A 47 16.79 14.52 -5.69
N SER A 48 15.46 14.53 -5.73
CA SER A 48 14.72 13.29 -5.74
C SER A 48 14.98 12.54 -7.05
N LYS A 49 15.25 11.25 -6.98
CA LYS A 49 15.36 10.39 -8.15
C LYS A 49 13.99 9.90 -8.65
N GLY A 50 12.90 10.38 -8.02
CA GLY A 50 11.52 10.09 -8.43
C GLY A 50 10.98 8.78 -7.89
N SER A 51 11.81 7.79 -7.61
CA SER A 51 11.37 6.52 -7.02
C SER A 51 11.28 6.64 -5.50
N HIS A 52 10.20 6.18 -4.94
CA HIS A 52 10.03 5.97 -3.51
C HIS A 52 9.21 4.71 -3.35
N ARG A 53 9.44 3.99 -2.28
CA ARG A 53 8.68 2.80 -1.90
C ARG A 53 8.41 2.82 -0.41
N TYR A 54 7.40 2.10 -0.02
CA TYR A 54 7.13 1.84 1.39
C TYR A 54 7.79 0.52 1.79
N GLU A 55 8.48 0.56 2.93
CA GLU A 55 8.98 -0.61 3.65
C GLU A 55 8.04 -0.81 4.83
N ILE A 56 7.47 -1.99 4.96
CA ILE A 56 6.39 -2.30 5.91
C ILE A 56 6.84 -3.44 6.80
N GLU A 57 6.64 -3.28 8.09
CA GLU A 57 6.81 -4.32 9.09
C GLU A 57 5.44 -4.65 9.68
N LEU A 58 5.11 -5.92 9.72
CA LEU A 58 3.90 -6.48 10.29
C LEU A 58 4.28 -7.46 11.39
N ALA A 59 3.70 -7.31 12.57
CA ALA A 59 3.85 -8.30 13.64
C ALA A 59 2.47 -8.85 14.04
N THR A 60 2.38 -10.16 14.21
CA THR A 60 1.14 -10.81 14.66
C THR A 60 0.95 -10.64 16.16
N ILE A 61 -0.28 -10.85 16.64
CA ILE A 61 -0.51 -11.14 18.05
C ILE A 61 0.18 -12.46 18.41
N ASP A 62 0.41 -12.67 19.71
CA ASP A 62 0.79 -13.98 20.21
C ASP A 62 -0.31 -14.99 19.89
N MET A 63 0.06 -16.09 19.30
CA MET A 63 -0.87 -17.11 18.85
C MET A 63 -0.36 -18.51 19.20
N ASN A 64 -1.27 -19.47 19.31
CA ASN A 64 -0.89 -20.85 19.54
C ASN A 64 -0.01 -21.39 18.40
N MET A 65 0.80 -22.41 18.73
CA MET A 65 1.80 -22.96 17.82
C MET A 65 1.21 -23.51 16.51
N ASP A 66 0.01 -24.07 16.55
CA ASP A 66 -0.59 -24.68 15.34
C ASP A 66 -0.97 -23.60 14.33
N LEU A 67 -1.66 -22.55 14.78
CA LEU A 67 -2.00 -21.41 13.94
C LEU A 67 -0.75 -20.69 13.40
N GLY A 68 0.26 -20.50 14.26
CA GLY A 68 1.52 -19.87 13.86
C GLY A 68 2.27 -20.68 12.81
N ARG A 69 2.28 -22.01 12.88
CA ARG A 69 2.86 -22.88 11.87
C ARG A 69 2.12 -22.81 10.54
N ASP A 70 0.79 -22.75 10.59
CA ASP A 70 -0.04 -22.63 9.38
C ASP A 70 0.21 -21.32 8.65
N ILE A 71 0.24 -20.19 9.39
CA ILE A 71 0.55 -18.88 8.82
C ILE A 71 1.96 -18.84 8.26
N LYS A 72 2.95 -19.33 9.02
CA LYS A 72 4.33 -19.41 8.54
C LYS A 72 4.45 -20.19 7.24
N ALA A 73 3.78 -21.34 7.15
CA ALA A 73 3.80 -22.17 5.94
C ALA A 73 3.22 -21.43 4.73
N GLN A 74 2.12 -20.69 4.91
CA GLN A 74 1.52 -19.88 3.85
C GLN A 74 2.47 -18.76 3.40
N LEU A 75 3.07 -18.03 4.34
CA LEU A 75 4.03 -16.96 4.03
C LEU A 75 5.30 -17.51 3.35
N SER A 76 5.79 -18.68 3.78
CA SER A 76 6.97 -19.31 3.17
C SER A 76 6.71 -19.78 1.75
N ASN A 77 5.49 -20.22 1.44
CA ASN A 77 5.12 -20.57 0.08
C ASN A 77 5.01 -19.37 -0.84
N ALA A 78 4.64 -18.20 -0.29
CA ALA A 78 4.49 -16.95 -1.04
C ALA A 78 5.79 -16.12 -1.09
N HIS A 79 6.93 -16.69 -0.74
CA HIS A 79 8.21 -15.94 -0.65
C HIS A 79 8.61 -15.25 -1.97
N ASP A 80 8.31 -15.91 -3.10
CA ASP A 80 8.59 -15.38 -4.44
C ASP A 80 7.35 -14.76 -5.11
N ASP A 81 6.21 -14.74 -4.41
CA ASP A 81 4.93 -14.26 -4.92
C ASP A 81 4.61 -12.86 -4.44
N LEU A 82 3.67 -12.22 -5.12
CA LEU A 82 3.13 -10.95 -4.65
C LEU A 82 2.20 -11.18 -3.44
N ILE A 83 2.36 -10.31 -2.45
CA ILE A 83 1.55 -10.30 -1.24
C ILE A 83 0.58 -9.12 -1.31
N ARG A 84 -0.69 -9.39 -1.08
CA ARG A 84 -1.74 -8.37 -0.99
C ARG A 84 -2.06 -8.11 0.47
N TYR A 85 -2.08 -6.82 0.84
CA TYR A 85 -2.46 -6.40 2.19
C TYR A 85 -3.38 -5.18 2.16
N VAL A 86 -4.50 -5.25 2.87
CA VAL A 86 -5.41 -4.12 3.10
C VAL A 86 -5.41 -3.80 4.59
N HIS A 87 -4.85 -2.65 4.93
CA HIS A 87 -4.81 -2.22 6.33
C HIS A 87 -6.21 -1.78 6.80
N PRO A 88 -6.71 -2.25 7.95
CA PRO A 88 -8.10 -2.03 8.38
C PRO A 88 -8.50 -0.58 8.62
N ARG A 89 -7.54 0.33 8.74
CA ARG A 89 -7.79 1.78 8.91
C ARG A 89 -7.16 2.63 7.82
N LEU A 90 -5.87 2.43 7.51
CA LEU A 90 -5.16 3.28 6.55
C LEU A 90 -5.64 3.10 5.12
N SER A 91 -6.13 1.92 4.78
CA SER A 91 -6.66 1.62 3.45
C SER A 91 -8.03 2.24 3.15
N TYR A 92 -8.58 3.01 4.08
CA TYR A 92 -9.89 3.66 3.95
C TYR A 92 -9.77 5.17 4.15
N THR A 93 -10.52 5.92 3.35
CA THR A 93 -10.55 7.38 3.51
C THR A 93 -11.12 7.79 4.86
N ARG A 94 -10.53 8.81 5.47
CA ARG A 94 -11.04 9.44 6.69
C ARG A 94 -12.07 10.53 6.39
N GLY A 95 -12.27 10.82 5.12
CA GLY A 95 -13.24 11.80 4.65
C GLY A 95 -14.61 11.20 4.38
N VAL A 96 -15.24 11.67 3.32
CA VAL A 96 -16.53 11.18 2.84
C VAL A 96 -16.29 10.25 1.66
N GLU A 97 -16.77 9.03 1.79
CA GLU A 97 -16.64 8.01 0.75
C GLU A 97 -17.42 8.41 -0.51
N PRO A 98 -16.83 8.24 -1.70
CA PRO A 98 -17.51 8.48 -2.96
C PRO A 98 -18.63 7.46 -3.17
N ALA A 99 -19.83 7.92 -3.49
CA ALA A 99 -20.99 7.06 -3.77
C ALA A 99 -20.82 6.22 -5.05
N GLN A 100 -19.90 6.61 -5.93
CA GLN A 100 -19.58 5.92 -7.18
C GLN A 100 -18.08 5.94 -7.40
N GLY A 101 -17.59 4.99 -8.21
CA GLY A 101 -16.17 4.92 -8.55
C GLY A 101 -15.63 6.23 -9.14
N ILE A 102 -14.47 6.62 -8.68
CA ILE A 102 -13.76 7.79 -9.15
C ILE A 102 -12.94 7.41 -10.38
N LYS A 103 -12.90 8.31 -11.38
CA LYS A 103 -12.13 8.07 -12.60
C LYS A 103 -11.23 9.25 -12.92
N SER A 104 -10.03 8.97 -13.42
CA SER A 104 -9.15 9.99 -13.95
C SER A 104 -9.81 10.72 -15.12
N ASN A 105 -9.71 12.06 -15.15
CA ASN A 105 -10.32 12.86 -16.18
C ASN A 105 -9.55 12.79 -17.52
N ASN A 106 -8.23 12.71 -17.44
CA ASN A 106 -7.32 12.71 -18.58
C ASN A 106 -6.23 11.65 -18.39
N ARG A 107 -5.40 11.49 -19.42
CA ARG A 107 -4.14 10.78 -19.32
C ARG A 107 -3.11 11.64 -18.60
N TYR A 108 -2.39 11.06 -17.63
CA TYR A 108 -1.29 11.70 -16.91
C TYR A 108 0.00 10.91 -17.11
N ALA A 109 1.07 11.60 -17.47
CA ALA A 109 2.38 10.97 -17.58
C ALA A 109 2.97 10.63 -16.20
N ALA A 110 3.84 9.63 -16.16
CA ALA A 110 4.68 9.40 -15.00
C ALA A 110 5.46 10.68 -14.64
N GLY A 111 5.72 10.86 -13.34
CA GLY A 111 6.40 12.05 -12.81
C GLY A 111 5.48 13.19 -12.38
N LEU A 112 4.21 13.19 -12.77
CA LEU A 112 3.23 14.19 -12.31
C LEU A 112 2.75 13.90 -10.89
N ARG A 113 2.24 14.95 -10.22
CA ARG A 113 1.69 14.88 -8.86
C ARG A 113 0.26 15.35 -8.76
N ASP A 114 -0.18 16.19 -9.68
CA ASP A 114 -1.53 16.76 -9.70
C ASP A 114 -2.37 16.01 -10.73
N ILE A 115 -3.46 15.40 -10.26
CA ILE A 115 -4.34 14.58 -11.08
C ILE A 115 -5.76 15.08 -10.95
N ALA A 116 -6.35 15.48 -12.06
CA ALA A 116 -7.77 15.82 -12.11
C ALA A 116 -8.59 14.54 -12.35
N PHE A 117 -9.70 14.46 -11.68
CA PHE A 117 -10.63 13.36 -11.80
C PHE A 117 -12.07 13.85 -11.79
N THR A 118 -12.94 13.01 -12.27
CA THR A 118 -14.38 13.24 -12.31
C THR A 118 -15.06 12.27 -11.37
N SER A 119 -15.99 12.77 -10.58
CA SER A 119 -16.87 11.95 -9.74
C SER A 119 -18.29 12.50 -9.73
N ALA A 120 -19.23 11.61 -9.48
CA ALA A 120 -20.60 11.98 -9.13
C ALA A 120 -20.74 12.11 -7.61
N GLY A 121 -21.45 13.14 -7.17
CA GLY A 121 -21.74 13.34 -5.76
C GLY A 121 -20.71 14.19 -5.01
N VAL A 122 -20.91 14.30 -3.71
CA VAL A 122 -20.00 14.99 -2.78
C VAL A 122 -19.18 13.95 -2.06
N TRP A 123 -17.89 14.12 -2.05
CA TRP A 123 -16.96 13.27 -1.32
C TRP A 123 -15.73 14.08 -0.90
N GLN A 124 -14.94 13.54 0.01
CA GLN A 124 -13.79 14.24 0.57
C GLN A 124 -12.66 13.26 0.86
N LEU A 125 -11.44 13.62 0.46
CA LEU A 125 -10.21 13.02 0.94
C LEU A 125 -9.56 13.93 1.96
N LYS A 126 -8.92 13.32 2.94
CA LYS A 126 -8.12 14.02 3.95
C LYS A 126 -6.64 13.89 3.63
N SER A 127 -5.86 14.88 4.08
CA SER A 127 -4.40 14.80 3.99
C SER A 127 -3.88 13.52 4.65
N GLY A 128 -3.07 12.75 3.94
CA GLY A 128 -2.58 11.46 4.39
C GLY A 128 -3.50 10.27 4.08
N ASP A 129 -4.66 10.49 3.44
CA ASP A 129 -5.41 9.38 2.86
C ASP A 129 -4.62 8.77 1.70
N ILE A 130 -4.75 7.46 1.52
CA ILE A 130 -4.07 6.75 0.45
C ILE A 130 -5.03 6.37 -0.68
N LEU A 131 -4.47 6.23 -1.86
CA LEU A 131 -5.20 5.79 -3.05
C LEU A 131 -4.31 4.96 -3.97
N THR A 132 -4.93 4.21 -4.86
CA THR A 132 -4.24 3.53 -5.95
C THR A 132 -5.02 3.65 -7.25
N PHE A 133 -4.37 3.40 -8.39
CA PHE A 133 -4.97 3.36 -9.72
C PHE A 133 -5.10 1.91 -10.17
N ALA A 134 -6.10 1.62 -11.00
CA ALA A 134 -6.42 0.24 -11.39
C ALA A 134 -5.26 -0.52 -12.05
N ASN A 135 -4.36 0.19 -12.75
CA ASN A 135 -3.21 -0.40 -13.43
C ASN A 135 -1.89 -0.22 -12.66
N HIS A 136 -1.96 0.20 -11.39
CA HIS A 136 -0.77 0.44 -10.57
C HIS A 136 -0.72 -0.54 -9.39
N THR A 137 0.45 -1.05 -9.08
CA THR A 137 0.77 -1.74 -7.83
C THR A 137 1.07 -0.75 -6.71
N LYS A 138 1.47 0.47 -7.09
CA LYS A 138 1.87 1.57 -6.20
C LYS A 138 0.70 2.19 -5.45
N VAL A 139 0.89 2.40 -4.15
CA VAL A 139 0.02 3.21 -3.29
C VAL A 139 0.54 4.65 -3.23
N TYR A 140 -0.36 5.62 -3.34
CA TYR A 140 -0.07 7.04 -3.30
C TYR A 140 -0.80 7.71 -2.14
N GLU A 141 -0.14 8.67 -1.50
CA GLU A 141 -0.70 9.45 -0.41
C GLU A 141 -1.12 10.84 -0.89
N VAL A 142 -2.23 11.34 -0.37
CA VAL A 142 -2.83 12.64 -0.72
C VAL A 142 -2.23 13.76 0.13
N VAL A 143 -1.85 14.86 -0.52
CA VAL A 143 -1.41 16.09 0.15
C VAL A 143 -2.58 17.04 0.30
N GLY A 144 -2.95 17.31 1.54
CA GLY A 144 -4.01 18.26 1.87
C GLY A 144 -5.41 17.72 1.68
N ASP A 145 -6.34 18.34 2.37
CA ASP A 145 -7.75 18.02 2.29
C ASP A 145 -8.31 18.42 0.92
N THR A 146 -8.98 17.48 0.27
CA THR A 146 -9.64 17.72 -1.01
C THR A 146 -11.13 17.56 -0.82
N SER A 147 -11.88 18.65 -0.95
CA SER A 147 -13.35 18.62 -0.93
C SER A 147 -13.88 18.68 -2.34
N ILE A 148 -14.68 17.67 -2.71
CA ILE A 148 -15.16 17.52 -4.06
C ILE A 148 -16.67 17.63 -4.08
N LYS A 149 -17.13 18.62 -4.82
CA LYS A 149 -18.52 18.74 -5.27
C LYS A 149 -18.58 18.17 -6.66
N SER A 150 -19.74 17.68 -7.11
CA SER A 150 -19.87 17.05 -8.43
C SER A 150 -19.15 17.82 -9.54
N GLY A 151 -18.30 17.13 -10.31
CA GLY A 151 -17.50 17.72 -11.38
C GLY A 151 -16.03 17.29 -11.36
N VAL A 152 -15.19 18.15 -11.92
CA VAL A 152 -13.74 17.92 -11.98
C VAL A 152 -13.07 18.52 -10.77
N SER A 153 -12.24 17.75 -10.10
CA SER A 153 -11.41 18.17 -8.98
C SER A 153 -9.98 17.66 -9.15
N VAL A 154 -9.05 18.30 -8.44
CA VAL A 154 -7.63 17.95 -8.51
C VAL A 154 -7.18 17.39 -7.17
N ILE A 155 -6.57 16.21 -7.19
CA ILE A 155 -5.81 15.64 -6.08
C ILE A 155 -4.33 15.93 -6.30
N ARG A 156 -3.64 16.36 -5.26
CA ARG A 156 -2.19 16.42 -5.23
C ARG A 156 -1.65 15.24 -4.44
N LEU A 157 -0.71 14.52 -5.03
CA LEU A 157 -0.02 13.39 -4.42
C LEU A 157 1.26 13.85 -3.71
N THR A 158 1.60 13.20 -2.61
CA THR A 158 2.87 13.40 -1.90
C THR A 158 4.05 13.07 -2.82
N ASN A 159 3.90 12.03 -3.61
CA ASN A 159 4.92 11.52 -4.51
C ASN A 159 4.44 11.54 -5.96
N SER A 160 5.40 11.60 -6.88
CA SER A 160 5.11 11.57 -8.31
C SER A 160 4.59 10.21 -8.74
N LEU A 161 3.73 10.20 -9.74
CA LEU A 161 3.29 8.98 -10.41
C LEU A 161 4.50 8.18 -10.90
N GLN A 162 4.54 6.89 -10.58
CA GLN A 162 5.56 5.97 -11.09
C GLN A 162 5.24 5.51 -12.51
N GLN A 163 3.97 5.33 -12.79
CA GLN A 163 3.45 4.92 -14.10
C GLN A 163 2.47 5.97 -14.63
N ALA A 164 2.17 5.89 -15.92
CA ALA A 164 1.19 6.77 -16.54
C ALA A 164 -0.22 6.31 -16.17
N VAL A 165 -1.06 7.25 -15.72
CA VAL A 165 -2.49 7.03 -15.50
C VAL A 165 -3.23 7.22 -16.83
N LEU A 166 -4.10 6.29 -17.18
CA LEU A 166 -4.91 6.36 -18.39
C LEU A 166 -6.17 7.23 -18.20
N SER A 167 -6.68 7.78 -19.26
CA SER A 167 -7.97 8.49 -19.20
C SER A 167 -9.10 7.50 -18.87
N GLY A 168 -9.93 7.86 -17.91
CA GLY A 168 -11.01 7.00 -17.44
C GLY A 168 -10.58 5.88 -16.47
N GLU A 169 -9.30 5.84 -16.08
CA GLU A 169 -8.79 4.84 -15.15
C GLU A 169 -9.42 5.01 -13.77
N ILE A 170 -9.79 3.89 -13.17
CA ILE A 170 -10.44 3.87 -11.85
C ILE A 170 -9.40 4.21 -10.77
N ILE A 171 -9.83 5.05 -9.83
CA ILE A 171 -9.07 5.42 -8.65
C ILE A 171 -9.77 4.79 -7.45
N THR A 172 -9.03 3.96 -6.72
CA THR A 172 -9.50 3.31 -5.50
C THR A 172 -9.04 4.12 -4.29
N VAL A 173 -9.96 4.49 -3.41
CA VAL A 173 -9.71 5.27 -2.19
C VAL A 173 -10.23 4.57 -0.92
N ASN A 174 -10.93 3.46 -1.09
CA ASN A 174 -11.40 2.60 0.01
C ASN A 174 -11.06 1.15 -0.28
N GLY A 175 -10.56 0.46 0.73
CA GLY A 175 -10.02 -0.87 0.55
C GLY A 175 -8.75 -0.87 -0.31
N VAL A 176 -7.96 0.20 -0.24
CA VAL A 176 -6.70 0.32 -0.98
C VAL A 176 -5.78 -0.80 -0.58
N ALA A 177 -5.46 -1.66 -1.53
CA ALA A 177 -4.57 -2.77 -1.30
C ALA A 177 -3.12 -2.36 -1.57
N TRP A 178 -2.24 -2.75 -0.67
CA TRP A 178 -0.80 -2.74 -0.87
C TRP A 178 -0.40 -4.00 -1.63
N THR A 179 0.37 -3.84 -2.68
CA THR A 179 1.03 -4.94 -3.38
C THR A 179 2.47 -4.98 -2.90
N LEU A 180 2.85 -6.07 -2.26
CA LEU A 180 4.09 -6.20 -1.50
C LEU A 180 4.88 -7.39 -2.01
N VAL A 181 6.21 -7.31 -1.85
CA VAL A 181 7.13 -8.43 -2.02
C VAL A 181 7.90 -8.65 -0.72
N SER A 182 8.22 -9.88 -0.42
CA SER A 182 9.06 -10.19 0.74
C SER A 182 10.48 -9.71 0.48
N ASP A 183 11.03 -8.89 1.38
CA ASP A 183 12.40 -8.35 1.28
C ASP A 183 13.40 -9.18 2.10
N SER A 184 12.92 -10.05 2.99
CA SER A 184 13.78 -10.77 3.93
C SER A 184 13.16 -12.04 4.47
N ILE A 185 13.94 -12.75 5.25
CA ILE A 185 13.55 -13.95 5.97
C ILE A 185 12.41 -13.62 6.93
N ILE A 186 11.35 -14.44 6.91
CA ILE A 186 10.27 -14.37 7.87
C ILE A 186 10.84 -14.70 9.25
N GLU A 187 10.83 -13.73 10.14
CA GLU A 187 11.30 -13.94 11.51
C GLU A 187 10.16 -14.54 12.34
N VAL A 188 10.47 -15.65 13.00
CA VAL A 188 9.55 -16.30 13.93
C VAL A 188 10.18 -16.31 15.31
N SER A 189 9.62 -15.55 16.22
CA SER A 189 10.00 -15.61 17.62
C SER A 189 9.05 -16.55 18.37
N THR A 190 9.63 -17.43 19.18
CA THR A 190 8.90 -18.30 20.10
C THR A 190 9.26 -17.89 21.52
N GLU A 191 8.30 -17.46 22.33
CA GLU A 191 8.54 -17.32 23.74
C GLU A 191 8.59 -18.71 24.40
N ALA A 192 9.70 -19.01 25.07
CA ALA A 192 9.96 -20.31 25.70
C ALA A 192 9.21 -20.51 27.03
N VAL A 193 8.24 -19.66 27.38
CA VAL A 193 7.57 -19.65 28.66
C VAL A 193 6.16 -20.23 28.54
N GLU A 194 5.93 -21.29 29.23
CA GLU A 194 4.71 -22.04 29.57
C GLU A 194 3.56 -22.21 28.56
N ASN A 195 3.34 -21.28 27.64
CA ASN A 195 2.18 -21.33 26.73
C ASN A 195 2.52 -21.67 25.26
N GLN A 196 3.79 -21.78 24.88
CA GLN A 196 4.21 -22.08 23.50
C GLN A 196 3.58 -21.12 22.45
N ASP A 197 3.46 -19.85 22.78
CA ASP A 197 2.94 -18.86 21.85
C ASP A 197 3.99 -18.46 20.81
N ILE A 198 3.54 -18.18 19.62
CA ILE A 198 4.38 -17.78 18.47
C ILE A 198 3.97 -16.37 18.03
N THR A 199 4.95 -15.51 17.84
CA THR A 199 4.82 -14.23 17.14
C THR A 199 5.57 -14.29 15.82
N ILE A 200 4.96 -13.84 14.76
CA ILE A 200 5.56 -13.77 13.42
C ILE A 200 5.78 -12.29 13.07
N ILE A 201 7.00 -11.96 12.68
CA ILE A 201 7.36 -10.64 12.14
C ILE A 201 7.64 -10.81 10.65
N LEU A 202 6.94 -10.04 9.84
CA LEU A 202 7.05 -10.04 8.40
C LEU A 202 7.53 -8.67 7.92
N ASN A 203 8.69 -8.65 7.27
CA ASN A 203 9.25 -7.47 6.62
C ASN A 203 8.99 -7.56 5.11
N VAL A 204 8.30 -6.57 4.57
CA VAL A 204 7.90 -6.53 3.16
C VAL A 204 8.12 -5.14 2.58
N VAL A 205 8.30 -5.07 1.29
CA VAL A 205 8.45 -3.82 0.56
C VAL A 205 7.39 -3.71 -0.52
N GLU A 206 6.99 -2.49 -0.81
CA GLU A 206 6.05 -2.21 -1.87
C GLU A 206 6.64 -2.59 -3.24
N ASP A 207 5.89 -3.33 -4.02
CA ASP A 207 6.21 -3.63 -5.42
C ASP A 207 6.00 -2.39 -6.29
N LEU A 208 6.94 -2.11 -7.24
CA LEU A 208 6.97 -0.88 -8.04
C LEU A 208 6.87 -1.16 -9.54
#